data_59b3b4282ef70623ad89e7e918d7bb44
#
_entry.id   59b3b4282ef70623ad89e7e918d7bb44
#
_cell.length_a   1.000
_cell.length_b   1.000
_cell.length_c   1.000
_cell.angle_alpha   90.00
_cell.angle_beta   90.00
_cell.angle_gamma   90.00
#
_symmetry.space_group_name_H-M   'P 1'
#
loop_
_entity.id
_entity.type
_entity.pdbx_description
1 polymer ?
#
loop_
_entity_poly.entity_id
_entity_poly.type
_entity_poly.pdbx_seq_one_letter_code
_entity_poly.pdbx_strand_id
1 'polypeptide(L)'
;MAWGMLDAGLTVAALAIAGTLATAAGCFGETTFPGAAWEERPPASQGLDEARLRAAIEYLEANSGRDGVRELVVLRHGYLVWRGDNVDHVHGVWSLTKSFASTVLGLLIDEGRVTLDTRACEYVPELAAVYPELTLRHFTTMTSGYRAVGDEPKGTYLHGPSSTPFLPGPEPLFAPPGSRYAYWDSAMNEFGLVLTRILGESMEGFLRRRIIDPIGMSADGWRWGLLAEVDGLAVNGGSGNAGKHVMTCARELARFGLLVLNRGNWNGQQLISADWVAAATSVQVPAKLPLGHPESEIDGRGVYGFNWWSNGLGADGARKWPGAPEGARSASGFNNNDLFVIPEWDMVVVRLGLDEQAEGKITDETYGAFLALLGEAIVE
;
A
#
# COMPACT_ATOMS: atom_id res chain seq x y z
N MET A 1 -50.49 -23.93 61.54
CA MET A 1 -50.77 -22.64 60.86
C MET A 1 -49.78 -22.46 59.75
N ALA A 2 -50.20 -22.75 58.52
CA ALA A 2 -49.41 -22.71 57.36
C ALA A 2 -49.80 -21.47 56.53
N TRP A 3 -48.84 -20.67 56.14
CA TRP A 3 -49.06 -19.62 55.17
C TRP A 3 -48.25 -19.94 53.94
N GLY A 4 -48.95 -20.18 52.80
CA GLY A 4 -48.39 -20.36 51.51
C GLY A 4 -48.02 -19.02 50.86
N MET A 5 -46.87 -18.97 50.22
CA MET A 5 -46.47 -17.89 49.29
C MET A 5 -46.63 -18.39 47.86
N LEU A 6 -47.43 -17.63 47.11
CA LEU A 6 -47.64 -17.75 45.68
C LEU A 6 -46.43 -17.12 44.96
N ASP A 7 -45.75 -17.88 44.12
CA ASP A 7 -44.67 -17.44 43.26
C ASP A 7 -45.28 -17.06 41.90
N ALA A 8 -45.26 -15.80 41.56
CA ALA A 8 -45.71 -15.28 40.27
C ALA A 8 -44.53 -15.18 39.29
N GLY A 9 -44.39 -16.19 38.45
CA GLY A 9 -43.39 -16.16 37.38
C GLY A 9 -43.75 -15.13 36.30
N LEU A 10 -42.93 -14.08 36.18
CA LEU A 10 -42.95 -13.15 35.05
C LEU A 10 -42.06 -13.71 33.93
N THR A 11 -42.71 -14.18 32.88
CA THR A 11 -42.03 -14.58 31.64
C THR A 11 -41.79 -13.32 30.79
N VAL A 12 -40.57 -12.83 30.72
CA VAL A 12 -40.17 -11.76 29.79
C VAL A 12 -39.91 -12.37 28.43
N ALA A 13 -40.79 -12.12 27.48
CA ALA A 13 -40.57 -12.46 26.06
C ALA A 13 -39.63 -11.45 25.46
N ALA A 14 -38.40 -11.90 25.12
CA ALA A 14 -37.46 -11.10 24.34
C ALA A 14 -37.88 -11.13 22.86
N LEU A 15 -38.37 -10.02 22.34
CA LEU A 15 -38.59 -9.80 20.92
C LEU A 15 -37.22 -9.52 20.27
N ALA A 16 -36.67 -10.49 19.55
CA ALA A 16 -35.51 -10.27 18.68
C ALA A 16 -35.99 -9.59 17.38
N ILE A 17 -35.73 -8.28 17.26
CA ILE A 17 -35.88 -7.55 16.01
C ILE A 17 -34.64 -7.86 15.18
N ALA A 18 -34.75 -8.79 14.26
CA ALA A 18 -33.76 -9.00 13.19
C ALA A 18 -33.92 -7.87 12.18
N GLY A 19 -33.17 -6.78 12.39
CA GLY A 19 -33.02 -5.73 11.40
C GLY A 19 -32.08 -6.25 10.29
N THR A 20 -32.63 -6.63 9.15
CA THR A 20 -31.87 -6.82 7.92
C THR A 20 -31.37 -5.45 7.44
N LEU A 21 -30.10 -5.16 7.73
CA LEU A 21 -29.37 -4.12 7.04
C LEU A 21 -29.19 -4.59 5.59
N ALA A 22 -30.12 -4.19 4.71
CA ALA A 22 -29.91 -4.26 3.30
C ALA A 22 -28.83 -3.20 2.94
N THR A 23 -27.58 -3.62 2.86
CA THR A 23 -26.56 -2.86 2.17
C THR A 23 -27.01 -2.75 0.73
N ALA A 24 -27.24 -1.53 0.25
CA ALA A 24 -27.41 -1.26 -1.16
C ALA A 24 -26.10 -1.64 -1.87
N ALA A 25 -26.00 -2.91 -2.29
CA ALA A 25 -25.01 -3.32 -3.26
C ALA A 25 -25.48 -2.65 -4.58
N GLY A 26 -24.81 -1.55 -4.95
CA GLY A 26 -24.90 -1.06 -6.32
C GLY A 26 -24.58 -2.24 -7.23
N CYS A 27 -25.41 -2.46 -8.26
CA CYS A 27 -25.11 -3.41 -9.33
C CYS A 27 -23.87 -2.92 -10.10
N PHE A 28 -22.69 -3.09 -9.52
CA PHE A 28 -21.47 -3.11 -10.32
C PHE A 28 -21.45 -4.48 -11.00
N GLY A 29 -21.21 -4.47 -12.32
CA GLY A 29 -21.03 -5.72 -13.06
C GLY A 29 -19.96 -6.58 -12.38
N GLU A 30 -20.03 -7.89 -12.55
CA GLU A 30 -19.06 -8.82 -11.99
C GLU A 30 -17.66 -8.46 -12.51
N THR A 31 -16.71 -8.18 -11.61
CA THR A 31 -15.33 -7.81 -12.00
C THR A 31 -14.70 -8.94 -12.79
N THR A 32 -14.16 -8.63 -13.96
CA THR A 32 -13.43 -9.60 -14.78
C THR A 32 -11.99 -9.73 -14.30
N PHE A 33 -11.52 -10.96 -14.18
CA PHE A 33 -10.14 -11.26 -13.84
C PHE A 33 -9.36 -11.69 -15.09
N PRO A 34 -8.13 -11.16 -15.31
CA PRO A 34 -7.35 -11.53 -16.48
C PRO A 34 -6.87 -12.98 -16.38
N GLY A 35 -6.80 -13.65 -17.53
CA GLY A 35 -6.06 -14.88 -17.70
C GLY A 35 -4.55 -14.64 -17.83
N ALA A 36 -3.88 -15.35 -18.75
CA ALA A 36 -2.48 -15.12 -19.06
C ALA A 36 -2.25 -13.70 -19.63
N ALA A 37 -3.23 -13.15 -20.34
CA ALA A 37 -3.22 -11.79 -20.88
C ALA A 37 -4.42 -11.00 -20.34
N TRP A 38 -4.29 -9.67 -20.36
CA TRP A 38 -5.39 -8.77 -20.10
C TRP A 38 -6.37 -8.78 -21.27
N GLU A 39 -7.66 -8.73 -20.96
CA GLU A 39 -8.68 -8.45 -21.95
C GLU A 39 -8.78 -6.94 -22.14
N GLU A 40 -8.46 -6.48 -23.36
CA GLU A 40 -8.59 -5.07 -23.75
C GLU A 40 -10.01 -4.78 -24.22
N ARG A 41 -10.59 -3.67 -23.76
CA ARG A 41 -11.93 -3.21 -24.14
C ARG A 41 -11.92 -1.73 -24.49
N PRO A 42 -12.72 -1.30 -25.51
CA PRO A 42 -12.90 0.12 -25.76
C PRO A 42 -13.42 0.84 -24.51
N PRO A 43 -12.92 2.03 -24.15
CA PRO A 43 -13.35 2.80 -22.98
C PRO A 43 -14.88 2.97 -22.91
N ALA A 44 -15.53 3.27 -24.02
CA ALA A 44 -16.99 3.45 -24.10
C ALA A 44 -17.77 2.20 -23.66
N SER A 45 -17.25 0.99 -23.91
CA SER A 45 -17.88 -0.26 -23.48
C SER A 45 -17.82 -0.46 -21.96
N GLN A 46 -16.97 0.30 -21.29
CA GLN A 46 -16.78 0.29 -19.84
C GLN A 46 -17.29 1.58 -19.18
N GLY A 47 -18.19 2.31 -19.86
CA GLY A 47 -18.81 3.52 -19.32
C GLY A 47 -17.82 4.67 -19.17
N LEU A 48 -16.87 4.81 -20.10
CA LEU A 48 -15.95 5.94 -20.16
C LEU A 48 -16.13 6.72 -21.47
N ASP A 49 -16.25 8.03 -21.36
CA ASP A 49 -16.16 8.92 -22.52
C ASP A 49 -14.72 8.95 -23.04
N GLU A 50 -14.52 8.52 -24.29
CA GLU A 50 -13.18 8.39 -24.88
C GLU A 50 -12.46 9.73 -25.05
N ALA A 51 -13.20 10.81 -25.31
CA ALA A 51 -12.59 12.13 -25.49
C ALA A 51 -12.13 12.70 -24.16
N ARG A 52 -12.92 12.53 -23.09
CA ARG A 52 -12.56 12.96 -21.73
C ARG A 52 -11.43 12.11 -21.15
N LEU A 53 -11.44 10.78 -21.36
CA LEU A 53 -10.34 9.91 -20.98
C LEU A 53 -9.04 10.35 -21.66
N ARG A 54 -9.09 10.65 -22.96
CA ARG A 54 -7.94 11.15 -23.71
C ARG A 54 -7.44 12.48 -23.12
N ALA A 55 -8.33 13.40 -22.83
CA ALA A 55 -7.95 14.69 -22.21
C ALA A 55 -7.27 14.50 -20.84
N ALA A 56 -7.73 13.57 -20.02
CA ALA A 56 -7.08 13.21 -18.75
C ALA A 56 -5.66 12.68 -18.99
N ILE A 57 -5.47 11.81 -19.96
CA ILE A 57 -4.17 11.23 -20.31
C ILE A 57 -3.22 12.29 -20.87
N GLU A 58 -3.70 13.15 -21.79
CA GLU A 58 -2.93 14.27 -22.34
C GLU A 58 -2.50 15.26 -21.24
N TYR A 59 -3.37 15.50 -20.25
CA TYR A 59 -3.02 16.31 -19.09
C TYR A 59 -1.88 15.67 -18.29
N LEU A 60 -1.94 14.37 -18.01
CA LEU A 60 -0.88 13.67 -17.27
C LEU A 60 0.42 13.66 -18.07
N GLU A 61 0.37 13.41 -19.38
CA GLU A 61 1.54 13.47 -20.29
C GLU A 61 2.21 14.84 -20.24
N ALA A 62 1.43 15.91 -20.32
CA ALA A 62 1.94 17.29 -20.31
C ALA A 62 2.53 17.72 -18.95
N ASN A 63 2.16 17.05 -17.86
CA ASN A 63 2.57 17.37 -16.49
C ASN A 63 3.42 16.26 -15.84
N SER A 64 3.89 15.30 -16.62
CA SER A 64 4.81 14.25 -16.21
C SER A 64 6.24 14.60 -16.59
N GLY A 65 7.20 13.82 -16.08
CA GLY A 65 8.59 13.88 -16.50
C GLY A 65 8.82 13.21 -17.86
N ARG A 66 10.07 12.87 -18.13
CA ARG A 66 10.56 12.32 -19.41
C ARG A 66 9.77 11.11 -19.92
N ASP A 67 9.33 10.23 -19.01
CA ASP A 67 8.68 8.98 -19.39
C ASP A 67 7.17 9.13 -19.63
N GLY A 68 6.60 10.28 -19.28
CA GLY A 68 5.23 10.62 -19.62
C GLY A 68 4.22 9.57 -19.18
N VAL A 69 3.37 9.15 -20.12
CA VAL A 69 2.37 8.10 -19.96
C VAL A 69 2.72 6.79 -20.66
N ARG A 70 3.99 6.61 -21.05
CA ARG A 70 4.41 5.40 -21.78
C ARG A 70 4.19 4.11 -20.99
N GLU A 71 4.29 4.18 -19.68
CA GLU A 71 4.07 3.05 -18.77
C GLU A 71 2.77 3.24 -17.94
N LEU A 72 1.79 3.99 -18.48
CA LEU A 72 0.48 4.13 -17.87
C LEU A 72 -0.41 2.94 -18.27
N VAL A 73 -1.17 2.41 -17.30
CA VAL A 73 -2.24 1.42 -17.48
C VAL A 73 -3.48 1.92 -16.77
N VAL A 74 -4.64 1.87 -17.42
CA VAL A 74 -5.94 2.14 -16.82
C VAL A 74 -6.81 0.91 -16.94
N LEU A 75 -7.26 0.38 -15.80
CA LEU A 75 -8.25 -0.71 -15.74
C LEU A 75 -9.58 -0.16 -15.27
N ARG A 76 -10.69 -0.69 -15.82
CA ARG A 76 -12.02 -0.53 -15.28
C ARG A 76 -12.80 -1.83 -15.39
N HIS A 77 -13.53 -2.21 -14.31
CA HIS A 77 -14.27 -3.48 -14.20
C HIS A 77 -13.41 -4.73 -14.48
N GLY A 78 -12.08 -4.63 -14.25
CA GLY A 78 -11.12 -5.68 -14.56
C GLY A 78 -10.65 -5.73 -16.01
N TYR A 79 -11.15 -4.86 -16.90
CA TYR A 79 -10.69 -4.73 -18.28
C TYR A 79 -9.62 -3.66 -18.44
N LEU A 80 -8.67 -3.90 -19.33
CA LEU A 80 -7.68 -2.90 -19.73
C LEU A 80 -8.35 -1.96 -20.76
N VAL A 81 -8.60 -0.73 -20.34
CA VAL A 81 -9.29 0.28 -21.17
C VAL A 81 -8.35 1.26 -21.83
N TRP A 82 -7.14 1.41 -21.29
CA TRP A 82 -6.08 2.20 -21.90
C TRP A 82 -4.70 1.74 -21.44
N ARG A 83 -3.70 1.82 -22.32
CA ARG A 83 -2.30 1.60 -22.01
C ARG A 83 -1.35 2.39 -22.89
N GLY A 84 -0.19 2.72 -22.34
CA GLY A 84 0.94 3.23 -23.08
C GLY A 84 1.65 2.16 -23.92
N ASP A 85 2.73 2.54 -24.56
CA ASP A 85 3.50 1.69 -25.48
C ASP A 85 4.64 0.91 -24.78
N ASN A 86 4.97 1.20 -23.52
CA ASN A 86 6.09 0.62 -22.78
C ASN A 86 5.69 -0.08 -21.47
N VAL A 87 4.45 -0.55 -21.37
CA VAL A 87 3.85 -1.10 -20.12
C VAL A 87 4.48 -2.42 -19.66
N ASP A 88 5.33 -3.03 -20.47
CA ASP A 88 6.04 -4.28 -20.18
C ASP A 88 7.49 -4.06 -19.73
N HIS A 89 7.94 -2.81 -19.62
CA HIS A 89 9.29 -2.48 -19.17
C HIS A 89 9.45 -2.76 -17.67
N VAL A 90 10.27 -3.74 -17.34
CA VAL A 90 10.53 -4.15 -15.95
C VAL A 90 11.65 -3.31 -15.38
N HIS A 91 11.33 -2.53 -14.34
CA HIS A 91 12.31 -1.74 -13.60
C HIS A 91 11.94 -1.63 -12.12
N GLY A 92 12.81 -0.99 -11.33
CA GLY A 92 12.58 -0.81 -9.90
C GLY A 92 11.45 0.18 -9.61
N VAL A 93 10.58 -0.18 -8.67
CA VAL A 93 9.42 0.66 -8.28
C VAL A 93 9.62 1.36 -6.93
N TRP A 94 10.83 1.37 -6.42
CA TRP A 94 11.26 2.11 -5.22
C TRP A 94 10.35 1.86 -4.01
N SER A 95 9.87 2.92 -3.35
CA SER A 95 9.09 2.84 -2.11
C SER A 95 7.72 2.16 -2.26
N LEU A 96 7.21 1.96 -3.46
CA LEU A 96 6.04 1.12 -3.71
C LEU A 96 6.25 -0.31 -3.14
N THR A 97 7.51 -0.75 -3.04
CA THR A 97 7.94 -1.98 -2.36
C THR A 97 7.36 -2.12 -0.94
N LYS A 98 7.18 -1.01 -0.21
CA LYS A 98 6.66 -1.02 1.15
C LYS A 98 5.25 -1.62 1.24
N SER A 99 4.43 -1.42 0.20
CA SER A 99 3.08 -2.01 0.14
C SER A 99 3.13 -3.53 -0.06
N PHE A 100 4.16 -4.07 -0.72
CA PHE A 100 4.40 -5.51 -0.76
C PHE A 100 4.86 -6.05 0.60
N ALA A 101 5.73 -5.34 1.33
CA ALA A 101 6.11 -5.71 2.69
C ALA A 101 4.91 -5.70 3.65
N SER A 102 4.02 -4.72 3.52
CA SER A 102 2.73 -4.67 4.22
C SER A 102 1.86 -5.89 3.90
N THR A 103 1.82 -6.32 2.63
CA THR A 103 1.07 -7.51 2.22
C THR A 103 1.62 -8.78 2.87
N VAL A 104 2.96 -8.92 2.98
CA VAL A 104 3.59 -10.01 3.73
C VAL A 104 3.13 -10.02 5.20
N LEU A 105 3.13 -8.86 5.86
CA LEU A 105 2.63 -8.76 7.23
C LEU A 105 1.15 -9.18 7.33
N GLY A 106 0.32 -8.73 6.39
CA GLY A 106 -1.10 -9.10 6.37
C GLY A 106 -1.32 -10.59 6.28
N LEU A 107 -0.57 -11.27 5.42
CA LEU A 107 -0.62 -12.74 5.32
C LEU A 107 -0.18 -13.43 6.61
N LEU A 108 0.85 -12.93 7.29
CA LEU A 108 1.30 -13.45 8.57
C LEU A 108 0.26 -13.27 9.68
N ILE A 109 -0.49 -12.16 9.66
CA ILE A 109 -1.61 -11.91 10.58
C ILE A 109 -2.78 -12.83 10.26
N ASP A 110 -3.11 -13.02 8.99
CA ASP A 110 -4.17 -13.93 8.55
C ASP A 110 -3.87 -15.39 8.94
N GLU A 111 -2.58 -15.77 8.97
CA GLU A 111 -2.11 -17.07 9.46
C GLU A 111 -2.10 -17.19 11.00
N GLY A 112 -2.38 -16.10 11.71
CA GLY A 112 -2.32 -16.06 13.19
C GLY A 112 -0.90 -16.19 13.76
N ARG A 113 0.14 -15.94 12.97
CA ARG A 113 1.55 -16.05 13.38
C ARG A 113 2.00 -14.86 14.21
N VAL A 114 1.47 -13.68 13.90
CA VAL A 114 1.77 -12.41 14.55
C VAL A 114 0.53 -11.52 14.63
N THR A 115 0.65 -10.43 15.37
CA THR A 115 -0.31 -9.33 15.39
C THR A 115 0.41 -8.01 15.10
N LEU A 116 -0.33 -6.93 14.88
CA LEU A 116 0.27 -5.59 14.76
C LEU A 116 1.06 -5.18 16.01
N ASP A 117 0.71 -5.72 17.18
CA ASP A 117 1.33 -5.38 18.47
C ASP A 117 2.46 -6.35 18.86
N THR A 118 2.80 -7.32 18.01
CA THR A 118 3.97 -8.19 18.16
C THR A 118 5.25 -7.33 18.18
N ARG A 119 6.11 -7.54 19.18
CA ARG A 119 7.36 -6.78 19.34
C ARG A 119 8.42 -7.29 18.38
N ALA A 120 9.08 -6.38 17.70
CA ALA A 120 10.14 -6.71 16.75
C ALA A 120 11.34 -7.42 17.41
N CYS A 121 11.67 -7.07 18.66
CA CYS A 121 12.77 -7.68 19.41
C CYS A 121 12.54 -9.17 19.75
N GLU A 122 11.34 -9.69 19.61
CA GLU A 122 11.06 -11.13 19.75
C GLU A 122 11.72 -11.94 18.62
N TYR A 123 11.93 -11.33 17.46
CA TYR A 123 12.51 -11.93 16.26
C TYR A 123 13.90 -11.38 15.92
N VAL A 124 14.19 -10.14 16.34
CA VAL A 124 15.48 -9.46 16.18
C VAL A 124 15.94 -9.00 17.56
N PRO A 125 16.59 -9.89 18.37
CA PRO A 125 16.99 -9.60 19.75
C PRO A 125 17.88 -8.36 19.89
N GLU A 126 18.63 -8.00 18.84
CA GLU A 126 19.49 -6.83 18.77
C GLU A 126 18.73 -5.51 18.99
N LEU A 127 17.42 -5.51 18.72
CA LEU A 127 16.55 -4.35 18.97
C LEU A 127 16.20 -4.13 20.44
N ALA A 128 16.33 -5.16 21.29
CA ALA A 128 15.83 -5.10 22.66
C ALA A 128 16.48 -4.01 23.52
N ALA A 129 17.75 -3.68 23.24
CA ALA A 129 18.49 -2.70 24.05
C ALA A 129 18.04 -1.26 23.81
N VAL A 130 17.64 -0.91 22.57
CA VAL A 130 17.30 0.46 22.18
C VAL A 130 15.82 0.61 21.84
N TYR A 131 15.21 -0.46 21.31
CA TYR A 131 13.84 -0.45 20.78
C TYR A 131 12.95 -1.55 21.42
N PRO A 132 12.88 -1.69 22.76
CA PRO A 132 12.17 -2.80 23.42
C PRO A 132 10.65 -2.78 23.18
N GLU A 133 10.08 -1.62 22.86
CA GLU A 133 8.63 -1.44 22.65
C GLU A 133 8.24 -1.31 21.18
N LEU A 134 9.21 -1.49 20.26
CA LEU A 134 8.96 -1.38 18.83
C LEU A 134 8.14 -2.56 18.34
N THR A 135 6.99 -2.28 17.74
CA THR A 135 6.06 -3.29 17.20
C THR A 135 5.98 -3.26 15.68
N LEU A 136 5.38 -4.29 15.08
CA LEU A 136 5.16 -4.37 13.63
C LEU A 136 4.28 -3.21 13.13
N ARG A 137 3.31 -2.75 13.94
CA ARG A 137 2.51 -1.55 13.67
C ARG A 137 3.36 -0.32 13.41
N HIS A 138 4.36 -0.09 14.25
CA HIS A 138 5.17 1.12 14.19
C HIS A 138 6.00 1.20 12.90
N PHE A 139 6.43 0.06 12.34
CA PHE A 139 7.08 0.04 11.04
C PHE A 139 6.12 0.41 9.92
N THR A 140 4.95 -0.22 9.90
CA THR A 140 3.97 -0.02 8.80
C THR A 140 3.33 1.37 8.79
N THR A 141 3.30 2.04 9.95
CA THR A 141 2.79 3.42 10.09
C THR A 141 3.87 4.49 10.02
N MET A 142 5.15 4.13 9.79
CA MET A 142 6.27 5.09 9.81
C MET A 142 6.38 5.87 11.14
N THR A 143 6.09 5.18 12.26
CA THR A 143 6.16 5.75 13.60
C THR A 143 7.13 5.00 14.51
N SER A 144 8.07 4.27 13.91
CA SER A 144 9.00 3.39 14.63
C SER A 144 10.03 4.15 15.48
N GLY A 145 10.46 5.32 15.02
CA GLY A 145 11.63 5.99 15.59
C GLY A 145 12.95 5.22 15.36
N TYR A 146 12.91 4.11 14.61
CA TYR A 146 14.10 3.32 14.30
C TYR A 146 15.09 4.12 13.45
N ARG A 147 16.36 3.96 13.76
CA ARG A 147 17.49 4.53 13.06
C ARG A 147 18.64 3.53 13.04
N ALA A 148 19.21 3.28 11.86
CA ALA A 148 20.41 2.44 11.74
C ALA A 148 21.68 3.23 12.02
N VAL A 149 22.76 2.53 12.32
CA VAL A 149 24.10 3.15 12.41
C VAL A 149 24.46 3.78 11.06
N GLY A 150 24.89 5.02 11.09
CA GLY A 150 25.27 5.78 9.90
C GLY A 150 24.11 6.43 9.14
N ASP A 151 22.87 6.27 9.62
CA ASP A 151 21.74 7.00 9.07
C ASP A 151 21.80 8.46 9.51
N GLU A 152 22.10 9.31 8.55
CA GLU A 152 22.12 10.76 8.76
C GLU A 152 21.40 11.43 7.59
N PRO A 153 20.51 12.38 7.84
CA PRO A 153 19.98 13.24 6.79
C PRO A 153 21.13 14.02 6.14
N LYS A 154 21.35 13.85 4.85
CA LYS A 154 22.40 14.54 4.11
C LYS A 154 21.85 15.10 2.81
N GLY A 155 22.04 16.39 2.59
CA GLY A 155 21.63 17.04 1.36
C GLY A 155 20.14 16.91 1.10
N THR A 156 19.78 16.34 -0.04
CA THR A 156 18.39 16.15 -0.47
C THR A 156 17.77 14.85 0.03
N TYR A 157 18.53 13.95 0.67
CA TYR A 157 18.02 12.68 1.17
C TYR A 157 17.76 12.77 2.68
N LEU A 158 16.52 13.05 3.04
CA LEU A 158 16.12 13.36 4.42
C LEU A 158 15.46 12.19 5.17
N HIS A 159 15.34 11.01 4.55
CA HIS A 159 14.72 9.84 5.18
C HIS A 159 15.69 8.67 5.40
N GLY A 160 16.92 8.99 5.70
CA GLY A 160 17.93 8.12 6.24
C GLY A 160 18.38 6.96 5.35
N PRO A 161 19.37 7.18 4.47
CA PRO A 161 20.01 6.06 3.79
C PRO A 161 20.66 5.14 4.82
N SER A 162 20.38 3.85 4.77
CA SER A 162 21.02 2.88 5.61
C SER A 162 22.42 2.58 5.09
N SER A 163 23.45 3.02 5.80
CA SER A 163 24.86 2.69 5.48
C SER A 163 25.31 1.37 6.14
N THR A 164 24.63 0.96 7.20
CA THR A 164 24.88 -0.31 7.89
C THR A 164 23.54 -0.96 8.19
N PRO A 165 23.00 -1.76 7.25
CA PRO A 165 21.71 -2.44 7.43
C PRO A 165 21.72 -3.32 8.69
N PHE A 166 20.57 -3.36 9.38
CA PHE A 166 20.32 -4.23 10.53
C PHE A 166 21.22 -4.01 11.74
N LEU A 167 21.93 -2.87 11.80
CA LEU A 167 22.65 -2.47 12.99
C LEU A 167 21.95 -1.26 13.60
N PRO A 168 21.19 -1.44 14.71
CA PRO A 168 20.47 -0.34 15.36
C PRO A 168 21.45 0.74 15.81
N GLY A 169 21.10 2.00 15.53
CA GLY A 169 21.82 3.14 16.08
C GLY A 169 21.70 3.19 17.61
N PRO A 170 22.66 3.80 18.30
CA PRO A 170 22.68 3.84 19.77
C PRO A 170 21.54 4.66 20.37
N GLU A 171 20.94 5.52 19.58
CA GLU A 171 19.81 6.38 19.96
C GLU A 171 18.73 6.36 18.87
N PRO A 172 17.44 6.28 19.25
CA PRO A 172 16.35 6.35 18.30
C PRO A 172 16.24 7.77 17.69
N LEU A 173 15.61 7.87 16.52
CA LEU A 173 15.25 9.15 15.91
C LEU A 173 14.29 9.93 16.84
N PHE A 174 13.40 9.21 17.51
CA PHE A 174 12.50 9.67 18.57
C PHE A 174 12.01 8.47 19.39
N ALA A 175 11.56 8.74 20.61
CA ALA A 175 10.95 7.77 21.52
C ALA A 175 9.79 8.45 22.30
N PRO A 176 8.78 7.68 22.74
CA PRO A 176 8.56 6.26 22.45
C PRO A 176 8.11 6.03 20.99
N PRO A 177 8.18 4.78 20.47
CA PRO A 177 7.56 4.43 19.19
C PRO A 177 6.07 4.81 19.19
N GLY A 178 5.54 5.25 18.04
CA GLY A 178 4.16 5.75 17.92
C GLY A 178 3.97 7.21 18.29
N SER A 179 4.98 7.89 18.89
CA SER A 179 4.83 9.27 19.35
C SER A 179 4.98 10.33 18.26
N ARG A 180 5.63 9.99 17.15
CA ARG A 180 5.91 10.87 16.03
C ARG A 180 5.87 10.11 14.71
N TYR A 181 5.71 10.84 13.62
CA TYR A 181 5.79 10.31 12.25
C TYR A 181 7.15 10.69 11.65
N ALA A 182 7.83 9.73 11.05
CA ALA A 182 8.98 9.96 10.19
C ALA A 182 9.04 8.89 9.10
N TYR A 183 8.97 9.31 7.85
CA TYR A 183 9.18 8.41 6.71
C TYR A 183 10.67 8.05 6.64
N TRP A 184 11.01 6.77 6.95
CA TRP A 184 12.40 6.39 7.18
C TRP A 184 12.75 5.04 6.57
N ASP A 185 13.67 5.03 5.60
CA ASP A 185 13.97 3.84 4.79
C ASP A 185 14.74 2.77 5.57
N SER A 186 15.64 3.14 6.48
CA SER A 186 16.35 2.13 7.30
C SER A 186 15.39 1.34 8.18
N ALA A 187 14.33 1.99 8.69
CA ALA A 187 13.28 1.32 9.43
C ALA A 187 12.59 0.23 8.60
N MET A 188 12.36 0.49 7.32
CA MET A 188 11.72 -0.49 6.43
C MET A 188 12.67 -1.62 6.05
N ASN A 189 13.98 -1.38 5.96
CA ASN A 189 14.97 -2.44 5.79
C ASN A 189 15.03 -3.35 7.02
N GLU A 190 15.01 -2.77 8.23
CA GLU A 190 14.90 -3.52 9.47
C GLU A 190 13.60 -4.32 9.54
N PHE A 191 12.49 -3.73 9.13
CA PHE A 191 11.21 -4.42 9.01
C PHE A 191 11.30 -5.64 8.08
N GLY A 192 12.02 -5.52 6.95
CA GLY A 192 12.30 -6.63 6.05
C GLY A 192 13.05 -7.79 6.75
N LEU A 193 14.04 -7.49 7.62
CA LEU A 193 14.72 -8.50 8.43
C LEU A 193 13.75 -9.14 9.43
N VAL A 194 12.96 -8.35 10.15
CA VAL A 194 11.96 -8.85 11.11
C VAL A 194 11.00 -9.81 10.42
N LEU A 195 10.42 -9.42 9.29
CA LEU A 195 9.50 -10.26 8.52
C LEU A 195 10.18 -11.54 8.02
N THR A 196 11.41 -11.45 7.53
CA THR A 196 12.18 -12.61 7.07
C THR A 196 12.44 -13.60 8.21
N ARG A 197 12.78 -13.14 9.41
CA ARG A 197 12.95 -14.00 10.59
C ARG A 197 11.63 -14.61 11.08
N ILE A 198 10.52 -13.87 11.02
CA ILE A 198 9.18 -14.41 11.30
C ILE A 198 8.84 -15.52 10.29
N LEU A 199 9.14 -15.31 9.01
CA LEU A 199 8.88 -16.27 7.94
C LEU A 199 9.76 -17.52 8.04
N GLY A 200 11.04 -17.34 8.35
CA GLY A 200 12.09 -18.37 8.23
C GLY A 200 12.52 -18.58 6.75
N GLU A 201 12.14 -17.67 5.87
CA GLU A 201 12.45 -17.67 4.43
C GLU A 201 12.41 -16.25 3.87
N SER A 202 12.79 -16.06 2.59
CA SER A 202 12.72 -14.76 1.94
C SER A 202 11.27 -14.28 1.76
N MET A 203 11.04 -12.98 1.89
CA MET A 203 9.75 -12.36 1.57
C MET A 203 9.36 -12.58 0.11
N GLU A 204 10.34 -12.56 -0.82
CA GLU A 204 10.12 -12.83 -2.24
C GLU A 204 9.51 -14.21 -2.46
N GLY A 205 10.14 -15.27 -1.93
CA GLY A 205 9.68 -16.65 -2.11
C GLY A 205 8.29 -16.87 -1.50
N PHE A 206 8.06 -16.32 -0.32
CA PHE A 206 6.78 -16.39 0.35
C PHE A 206 5.67 -15.68 -0.45
N LEU A 207 5.91 -14.43 -0.84
CA LEU A 207 4.90 -13.62 -1.53
C LEU A 207 4.63 -14.16 -2.95
N ARG A 208 5.66 -14.69 -3.62
CA ARG A 208 5.50 -15.35 -4.91
C ARG A 208 4.45 -16.45 -4.84
N ARG A 209 4.59 -17.38 -3.89
CA ARG A 209 3.64 -18.51 -3.73
C ARG A 209 2.25 -18.09 -3.29
N ARG A 210 2.16 -17.05 -2.45
CA ARG A 210 0.88 -16.68 -1.81
C ARG A 210 0.06 -15.70 -2.64
N ILE A 211 0.69 -14.84 -3.41
CA ILE A 211 0.04 -13.74 -4.14
C ILE A 211 0.47 -13.73 -5.61
N ILE A 212 1.77 -13.63 -5.91
CA ILE A 212 2.27 -13.29 -7.25
C ILE A 212 1.86 -14.36 -8.28
N ASP A 213 2.16 -15.63 -8.00
CA ASP A 213 1.81 -16.75 -8.88
C ASP A 213 0.27 -16.95 -8.96
N PRO A 214 -0.49 -16.93 -7.84
CA PRO A 214 -1.95 -17.03 -7.87
C PRO A 214 -2.67 -15.96 -8.69
N ILE A 215 -2.18 -14.71 -8.70
CA ILE A 215 -2.76 -13.65 -9.53
C ILE A 215 -2.22 -13.66 -10.97
N GLY A 216 -1.34 -14.58 -11.29
CA GLY A 216 -0.82 -14.80 -12.63
C GLY A 216 0.21 -13.76 -13.11
N MET A 217 0.96 -13.13 -12.20
CA MET A 217 2.10 -12.30 -12.58
C MET A 217 3.22 -13.16 -13.14
N SER A 218 3.81 -12.73 -14.24
CA SER A 218 4.86 -13.52 -14.92
C SER A 218 6.15 -13.60 -14.10
N ALA A 219 6.87 -14.69 -14.23
CA ALA A 219 8.13 -14.92 -13.51
C ALA A 219 9.17 -13.84 -13.82
N ASP A 220 9.21 -13.35 -15.06
CA ASP A 220 10.14 -12.31 -15.51
C ASP A 220 9.60 -10.89 -15.23
N GLY A 221 8.30 -10.74 -15.00
CA GLY A 221 7.62 -9.47 -14.81
C GLY A 221 7.61 -8.97 -13.35
N TRP A 222 8.05 -9.79 -12.39
CA TRP A 222 8.13 -9.41 -10.98
C TRP A 222 9.28 -10.12 -10.27
N ARG A 223 10.06 -9.38 -9.51
CA ARG A 223 11.11 -9.89 -8.61
C ARG A 223 11.36 -8.92 -7.46
N TRP A 224 11.96 -9.40 -6.39
CA TRP A 224 12.30 -8.58 -5.23
C TRP A 224 13.80 -8.61 -4.96
N GLY A 225 14.46 -7.45 -4.94
CA GLY A 225 15.91 -7.36 -4.76
C GLY A 225 16.38 -7.89 -3.40
N LEU A 226 17.54 -8.52 -3.42
CA LEU A 226 18.25 -8.99 -2.24
C LEU A 226 18.98 -7.83 -1.56
N LEU A 227 18.69 -7.55 -0.29
CA LEU A 227 19.41 -6.55 0.50
C LEU A 227 20.65 -7.16 1.15
N ALA A 228 20.50 -8.32 1.78
CA ALA A 228 21.59 -9.02 2.47
C ALA A 228 21.24 -10.49 2.66
N GLU A 229 22.23 -11.27 3.09
CA GLU A 229 22.04 -12.60 3.69
C GLU A 229 22.36 -12.51 5.17
N VAL A 230 21.42 -12.93 6.02
CA VAL A 230 21.55 -12.91 7.49
C VAL A 230 21.17 -14.28 8.01
N ASP A 231 22.08 -14.92 8.74
CA ASP A 231 21.89 -16.26 9.32
C ASP A 231 21.44 -17.33 8.28
N GLY A 232 21.95 -17.22 7.04
CA GLY A 232 21.59 -18.10 5.94
C GLY A 232 20.21 -17.80 5.30
N LEU A 233 19.55 -16.71 5.71
CA LEU A 233 18.28 -16.26 5.13
C LEU A 233 18.51 -15.08 4.17
N ALA A 234 17.91 -15.16 2.99
CA ALA A 234 17.90 -14.06 2.04
C ALA A 234 16.92 -12.98 2.51
N VAL A 235 17.43 -11.80 2.85
CA VAL A 235 16.63 -10.64 3.29
C VAL A 235 16.41 -9.71 2.13
N ASN A 236 15.14 -9.54 1.71
CA ASN A 236 14.77 -8.59 0.67
C ASN A 236 14.71 -7.16 1.21
N GLY A 237 14.99 -6.16 0.38
CA GLY A 237 14.90 -4.77 0.79
C GLY A 237 13.47 -4.34 1.07
N GLY A 238 13.22 -3.78 2.25
CA GLY A 238 11.89 -3.30 2.65
C GLY A 238 11.57 -1.88 2.17
N SER A 239 12.53 -1.19 1.56
CA SER A 239 12.43 0.21 1.17
C SER A 239 12.81 0.45 -0.29
N GLY A 240 12.97 1.74 -0.66
CA GLY A 240 13.34 2.19 -1.99
C GLY A 240 14.84 2.13 -2.34
N ASN A 241 15.69 1.47 -1.55
CA ASN A 241 17.13 1.41 -1.85
C ASN A 241 17.39 0.78 -3.21
N ALA A 242 18.19 1.47 -4.04
CA ALA A 242 18.47 1.08 -5.42
C ALA A 242 18.89 -0.38 -5.56
N GLY A 243 18.20 -1.12 -6.45
CA GLY A 243 18.46 -2.54 -6.72
C GLY A 243 18.07 -3.51 -5.62
N LYS A 244 17.51 -3.03 -4.51
CA LYS A 244 17.08 -3.84 -3.35
C LYS A 244 15.55 -3.91 -3.20
N HIS A 245 14.83 -3.10 -3.97
CA HIS A 245 13.38 -2.99 -3.98
C HIS A 245 12.73 -3.94 -4.98
N VAL A 246 11.40 -3.96 -5.02
CA VAL A 246 10.63 -4.70 -6.03
C VAL A 246 10.89 -4.12 -7.41
N MET A 247 11.05 -5.01 -8.38
CA MET A 247 11.13 -4.70 -9.82
C MET A 247 9.93 -5.35 -10.49
N THR A 248 9.20 -4.55 -11.27
CA THR A 248 8.01 -5.00 -12.00
C THR A 248 7.71 -4.06 -13.16
N CYS A 249 6.71 -4.39 -13.96
CA CYS A 249 6.19 -3.52 -15.01
C CYS A 249 4.75 -3.12 -14.73
N ALA A 250 4.24 -2.10 -15.42
CA ALA A 250 2.91 -1.56 -15.18
C ALA A 250 1.80 -2.60 -15.43
N ARG A 251 1.95 -3.43 -16.45
CA ARG A 251 1.02 -4.51 -16.79
C ARG A 251 0.86 -5.52 -15.64
N GLU A 252 1.96 -5.92 -15.02
CA GLU A 252 1.94 -6.88 -13.92
C GLU A 252 1.48 -6.22 -12.62
N LEU A 253 1.94 -5.00 -12.34
CA LEU A 253 1.52 -4.27 -11.15
C LEU A 253 0.00 -4.02 -11.12
N ALA A 254 -0.63 -3.86 -12.29
CA ALA A 254 -2.08 -3.73 -12.41
C ALA A 254 -2.83 -4.95 -11.85
N ARG A 255 -2.25 -6.18 -11.91
CA ARG A 255 -2.83 -7.39 -11.29
C ARG A 255 -2.88 -7.27 -9.77
N PHE A 256 -1.79 -6.78 -9.18
CA PHE A 256 -1.75 -6.51 -7.74
C PHE A 256 -2.78 -5.43 -7.35
N GLY A 257 -2.90 -4.37 -8.15
CA GLY A 257 -3.93 -3.36 -7.97
C GLY A 257 -5.35 -3.94 -8.02
N LEU A 258 -5.64 -4.83 -8.98
CA LEU A 258 -6.93 -5.49 -9.11
C LEU A 258 -7.25 -6.42 -7.92
N LEU A 259 -6.24 -7.12 -7.37
CA LEU A 259 -6.38 -7.88 -6.13
C LEU A 259 -6.81 -6.98 -4.97
N VAL A 260 -6.15 -5.82 -4.80
CA VAL A 260 -6.46 -4.85 -3.74
C VAL A 260 -7.84 -4.23 -3.95
N LEU A 261 -8.20 -3.90 -5.20
CA LEU A 261 -9.53 -3.40 -5.57
C LEU A 261 -10.63 -4.38 -5.14
N ASN A 262 -10.40 -5.67 -5.35
CA ASN A 262 -11.31 -6.75 -4.99
C ASN A 262 -11.11 -7.23 -3.54
N ARG A 263 -10.53 -6.38 -2.67
CA ARG A 263 -10.39 -6.65 -1.24
C ARG A 263 -9.70 -7.98 -0.94
N GLY A 264 -8.66 -8.31 -1.72
CA GLY A 264 -7.86 -9.52 -1.56
C GLY A 264 -8.47 -10.79 -2.15
N ASN A 265 -9.63 -10.70 -2.80
CA ASN A 265 -10.23 -11.81 -3.53
C ASN A 265 -9.74 -11.81 -4.99
N TRP A 266 -9.34 -12.97 -5.49
CA TRP A 266 -8.96 -13.18 -6.87
C TRP A 266 -9.80 -14.31 -7.47
N ASN A 267 -10.73 -13.96 -8.33
CA ASN A 267 -11.60 -14.90 -9.04
C ASN A 267 -12.24 -15.97 -8.10
N GLY A 268 -12.82 -15.50 -6.98
CA GLY A 268 -13.48 -16.34 -5.98
C GLY A 268 -12.57 -16.92 -4.89
N GLN A 269 -11.24 -16.79 -5.01
CA GLN A 269 -10.28 -17.19 -3.99
C GLN A 269 -9.82 -16.00 -3.15
N GLN A 270 -10.05 -16.05 -1.83
CA GLN A 270 -9.51 -15.06 -0.90
C GLN A 270 -8.03 -15.34 -0.65
N LEU A 271 -7.13 -14.52 -1.22
CA LEU A 271 -5.68 -14.68 -1.11
C LEU A 271 -5.11 -13.98 0.11
N ILE A 272 -5.68 -12.85 0.50
CA ILE A 272 -5.40 -12.07 1.70
C ILE A 272 -6.71 -11.52 2.24
N SER A 273 -6.88 -11.40 3.55
CA SER A 273 -8.16 -11.00 4.13
C SER A 273 -8.63 -9.62 3.68
N ALA A 274 -9.95 -9.49 3.49
CA ALA A 274 -10.58 -8.20 3.19
C ALA A 274 -10.37 -7.18 4.31
N ASP A 275 -10.30 -7.65 5.55
CA ASP A 275 -10.07 -6.82 6.74
C ASP A 275 -8.66 -6.23 6.73
N TRP A 276 -7.63 -7.02 6.35
CA TRP A 276 -6.28 -6.49 6.19
C TRP A 276 -6.21 -5.45 5.08
N VAL A 277 -6.76 -5.75 3.90
CA VAL A 277 -6.78 -4.80 2.77
C VAL A 277 -7.44 -3.49 3.19
N ALA A 278 -8.60 -3.56 3.85
CA ALA A 278 -9.31 -2.37 4.33
C ALA A 278 -8.48 -1.58 5.35
N ALA A 279 -7.87 -2.26 6.33
CA ALA A 279 -7.05 -1.62 7.35
C ALA A 279 -5.77 -1.01 6.77
N ALA A 280 -5.06 -1.76 5.91
CA ALA A 280 -3.79 -1.31 5.34
C ALA A 280 -3.94 -0.07 4.45
N THR A 281 -5.06 0.04 3.75
CA THR A 281 -5.32 1.13 2.79
C THR A 281 -6.15 2.27 3.36
N SER A 282 -6.51 2.25 4.64
CA SER A 282 -7.16 3.35 5.35
C SER A 282 -6.17 4.15 6.18
N VAL A 283 -6.54 5.38 6.55
CA VAL A 283 -5.69 6.25 7.38
C VAL A 283 -5.45 5.61 8.74
N GLN A 284 -4.19 5.38 9.08
CA GLN A 284 -3.73 4.85 10.37
C GLN A 284 -2.91 5.87 11.16
N VAL A 285 -2.36 6.87 10.48
CA VAL A 285 -1.51 7.91 11.08
C VAL A 285 -2.35 9.15 11.32
N PRO A 286 -2.55 9.59 12.59
CA PRO A 286 -3.32 10.79 12.87
C PRO A 286 -2.69 12.06 12.27
N ALA A 287 -3.52 12.94 11.70
CA ALA A 287 -3.07 14.23 11.12
C ALA A 287 -2.35 15.14 12.12
N LYS A 288 -2.69 15.03 13.42
CA LYS A 288 -2.10 15.86 14.49
C LYS A 288 -0.86 15.26 15.13
N LEU A 289 -0.40 14.08 14.67
CA LEU A 289 0.81 13.46 15.21
C LEU A 289 2.01 14.39 14.91
N PRO A 290 2.95 14.64 15.88
CA PRO A 290 4.13 15.43 15.60
C PRO A 290 5.05 14.78 14.54
N LEU A 291 5.78 15.59 13.77
CA LEU A 291 6.86 15.08 12.92
C LEU A 291 8.06 14.65 13.77
N GLY A 292 8.64 13.51 13.43
CA GLY A 292 9.85 12.97 14.04
C GLY A 292 11.12 13.66 13.53
N HIS A 293 11.07 14.12 12.27
CA HIS A 293 12.13 14.88 11.63
C HIS A 293 11.52 16.13 10.97
N PRO A 294 11.85 17.34 11.45
CA PRO A 294 11.19 18.58 11.00
C PRO A 294 11.47 18.94 9.54
N GLU A 295 12.55 18.41 8.99
CA GLU A 295 12.94 18.65 7.59
C GLU A 295 12.46 17.53 6.64
N SER A 296 11.62 16.62 7.11
CA SER A 296 11.08 15.54 6.25
C SER A 296 10.18 16.14 5.19
N GLU A 297 10.52 15.92 3.92
CA GLU A 297 9.70 16.32 2.77
C GLU A 297 8.50 15.41 2.55
N ILE A 298 8.49 14.23 3.20
CA ILE A 298 7.45 13.21 3.03
C ILE A 298 6.60 13.17 4.29
N ASP A 299 5.46 13.86 4.25
CA ASP A 299 4.49 13.90 5.35
C ASP A 299 3.29 13.01 5.05
N GLY A 300 3.15 11.91 5.82
CA GLY A 300 2.04 10.97 5.72
C GLY A 300 0.97 11.15 6.80
N ARG A 301 1.05 12.21 7.61
CA ARG A 301 0.08 12.43 8.68
C ARG A 301 -1.30 12.73 8.10
N GLY A 302 -2.30 11.97 8.54
CA GLY A 302 -3.68 12.07 8.06
C GLY A 302 -3.95 11.40 6.69
N VAL A 303 -2.89 10.89 6.02
CA VAL A 303 -2.99 10.32 4.67
C VAL A 303 -2.23 9.00 4.50
N TYR A 304 -1.72 8.40 5.59
CA TYR A 304 -0.94 7.16 5.54
C TYR A 304 -1.60 6.03 6.32
N GLY A 305 -1.64 4.86 5.69
CA GLY A 305 -2.12 3.59 6.25
C GLY A 305 -0.97 2.69 6.70
N PHE A 306 -1.10 1.38 6.48
CA PHE A 306 -0.01 0.43 6.68
C PHE A 306 0.81 0.30 5.39
N ASN A 307 1.77 1.22 5.20
CA ASN A 307 2.59 1.37 4.00
C ASN A 307 1.77 1.59 2.69
N TRP A 308 0.62 2.22 2.83
CA TRP A 308 -0.23 2.70 1.74
C TRP A 308 -0.55 4.17 1.95
N TRP A 309 -0.74 4.90 0.86
CA TRP A 309 -1.28 6.25 0.88
C TRP A 309 -2.80 6.20 0.71
N SER A 310 -3.50 7.04 1.42
CA SER A 310 -4.96 7.15 1.38
C SER A 310 -5.35 8.58 1.05
N ASN A 311 -6.50 8.78 0.39
CA ASN A 311 -7.02 10.11 0.09
C ASN A 311 -7.69 10.73 1.33
N GLY A 312 -6.95 10.76 2.46
CA GLY A 312 -7.35 11.38 3.72
C GLY A 312 -7.14 12.91 3.73
N LEU A 313 -7.30 13.49 4.91
CA LEU A 313 -7.00 14.90 5.18
C LEU A 313 -5.63 15.00 5.86
N GLY A 314 -4.69 15.65 5.19
CA GLY A 314 -3.35 15.89 5.69
C GLY A 314 -3.30 16.76 6.95
N ALA A 315 -2.10 17.00 7.46
CA ALA A 315 -1.91 17.84 8.64
C ALA A 315 -2.31 19.32 8.40
N ASP A 316 -2.32 19.74 7.16
CA ASP A 316 -2.81 21.06 6.69
C ASP A 316 -4.32 21.13 6.50
N GLY A 317 -5.02 19.99 6.65
CA GLY A 317 -6.47 19.88 6.42
C GLY A 317 -6.86 19.72 4.96
N ALA A 318 -5.89 19.68 4.02
CA ALA A 318 -6.15 19.42 2.62
C ALA A 318 -6.28 17.91 2.34
N ARG A 319 -7.10 17.55 1.36
CA ARG A 319 -7.18 16.17 0.85
C ARG A 319 -5.97 15.89 -0.03
N LYS A 320 -5.38 14.69 0.11
CA LYS A 320 -4.16 14.34 -0.62
C LYS A 320 -4.32 14.47 -2.14
N TRP A 321 -5.41 13.96 -2.68
CA TRP A 321 -5.74 14.07 -4.11
C TRP A 321 -7.13 14.71 -4.26
N PRO A 322 -7.21 16.06 -4.30
CA PRO A 322 -8.46 16.75 -4.54
C PRO A 322 -9.08 16.32 -5.88
N GLY A 323 -10.37 16.03 -5.89
CA GLY A 323 -11.06 15.53 -7.10
C GLY A 323 -11.12 14.00 -7.24
N ALA A 324 -10.30 13.24 -6.52
CA ALA A 324 -10.48 11.80 -6.39
C ALA A 324 -11.48 11.48 -5.25
N PRO A 325 -12.18 10.33 -5.32
CA PRO A 325 -13.03 9.84 -4.23
C PRO A 325 -12.25 9.64 -2.92
N GLU A 326 -12.97 9.66 -1.81
CA GLU A 326 -12.36 9.48 -0.48
C GLU A 326 -11.68 8.11 -0.32
N GLY A 327 -12.23 7.07 -0.93
CA GLY A 327 -11.67 5.72 -0.90
C GLY A 327 -10.48 5.50 -1.85
N ALA A 328 -10.05 6.52 -2.61
CA ALA A 328 -8.84 6.41 -3.43
C ALA A 328 -7.61 6.18 -2.56
N ARG A 329 -6.74 5.28 -3.01
CA ARG A 329 -5.52 4.86 -2.30
C ARG A 329 -4.42 4.59 -3.28
N SER A 330 -3.16 4.73 -2.84
CA SER A 330 -2.01 4.49 -3.70
C SER A 330 -0.87 3.79 -2.96
N ALA A 331 -0.17 2.92 -3.70
CA ALA A 331 1.19 2.53 -3.39
C ALA A 331 2.12 3.37 -4.25
N SER A 332 3.01 4.14 -3.62
CA SER A 332 3.82 5.16 -4.31
C SER A 332 5.31 4.93 -4.12
N GLY A 333 6.09 5.22 -5.15
CA GLY A 333 7.53 5.13 -5.16
C GLY A 333 8.20 6.31 -5.87
N PHE A 334 9.48 6.46 -5.63
CA PHE A 334 10.31 7.47 -6.29
C PHE A 334 10.20 7.37 -7.82
N ASN A 335 10.51 8.44 -8.55
CA ASN A 335 10.38 8.55 -10.01
C ASN A 335 8.93 8.45 -10.50
N ASN A 336 7.96 8.88 -9.69
CA ASN A 336 6.54 8.88 -10.03
C ASN A 336 6.00 7.46 -10.35
N ASN A 337 6.46 6.47 -9.57
CA ASN A 337 5.96 5.11 -9.67
C ASN A 337 4.74 4.95 -8.74
N ASP A 338 3.55 4.96 -9.31
CA ASP A 338 2.30 4.97 -8.56
C ASP A 338 1.32 3.91 -9.05
N LEU A 339 0.70 3.25 -8.09
CA LEU A 339 -0.44 2.36 -8.28
C LEU A 339 -1.62 2.94 -7.52
N PHE A 340 -2.60 3.48 -8.22
CA PHE A 340 -3.87 3.92 -7.65
C PHE A 340 -4.92 2.81 -7.72
N VAL A 341 -5.67 2.66 -6.63
CA VAL A 341 -6.83 1.79 -6.53
C VAL A 341 -8.01 2.65 -6.08
N ILE A 342 -9.08 2.72 -6.88
CA ILE A 342 -10.21 3.63 -6.69
C ILE A 342 -11.51 2.83 -6.70
N PRO A 343 -11.95 2.34 -5.52
CA PRO A 343 -13.10 1.44 -5.42
C PRO A 343 -14.40 2.03 -5.94
N GLU A 344 -14.64 3.32 -5.70
CA GLU A 344 -15.86 4.00 -6.12
C GLU A 344 -16.04 4.06 -7.64
N TRP A 345 -14.93 3.93 -8.36
CA TRP A 345 -14.90 3.92 -9.83
C TRP A 345 -14.69 2.52 -10.43
N ASP A 346 -14.54 1.51 -9.57
CA ASP A 346 -14.09 0.16 -9.98
C ASP A 346 -12.86 0.24 -10.92
N MET A 347 -11.85 1.00 -10.49
CA MET A 347 -10.74 1.40 -11.35
C MET A 347 -9.38 1.16 -10.67
N VAL A 348 -8.41 0.74 -11.48
CA VAL A 348 -6.99 0.71 -11.15
C VAL A 348 -6.23 1.55 -12.16
N VAL A 349 -5.34 2.39 -11.67
CA VAL A 349 -4.43 3.18 -12.51
C VAL A 349 -3.01 2.93 -12.07
N VAL A 350 -2.17 2.49 -12.98
CA VAL A 350 -0.73 2.33 -12.75
C VAL A 350 0.01 3.31 -13.63
N ARG A 351 0.84 4.14 -13.05
CA ARG A 351 1.83 4.94 -13.77
C ARG A 351 3.22 4.58 -13.27
N LEU A 352 4.08 4.09 -14.13
CA LEU A 352 5.48 3.83 -13.84
C LEU A 352 6.39 4.68 -14.73
N GLY A 353 7.64 4.84 -14.30
CA GLY A 353 8.66 5.53 -15.05
C GLY A 353 9.98 5.62 -14.30
N LEU A 354 10.99 6.11 -14.99
CA LEU A 354 12.32 6.38 -14.48
C LEU A 354 12.64 7.90 -14.58
N ASP A 355 11.61 8.72 -14.38
CA ASP A 355 11.75 10.18 -14.39
C ASP A 355 12.81 10.62 -13.37
N GLU A 356 13.71 11.50 -13.78
CA GLU A 356 14.65 12.10 -12.83
C GLU A 356 13.95 13.25 -12.10
N GLN A 357 14.16 13.35 -10.78
CA GLN A 357 13.49 14.37 -9.94
C GLN A 357 13.70 15.82 -10.43
N ALA A 358 14.81 16.07 -11.10
CA ALA A 358 15.10 17.40 -11.65
C ALA A 358 14.22 17.78 -12.85
N GLU A 359 13.54 16.81 -13.48
CA GLU A 359 12.86 17.00 -14.76
C GLU A 359 11.33 16.92 -14.68
N GLY A 360 10.76 16.66 -13.52
CA GLY A 360 9.30 16.63 -13.38
C GLY A 360 8.78 15.64 -12.34
N LYS A 361 8.80 16.05 -11.09
CA LYS A 361 8.05 15.33 -10.04
C LYS A 361 6.56 15.57 -10.28
N ILE A 362 5.80 14.50 -10.46
CA ILE A 362 4.34 14.58 -10.43
C ILE A 362 3.93 14.81 -8.96
N THR A 363 3.31 15.95 -8.70
CA THR A 363 2.87 16.30 -7.35
C THR A 363 1.52 15.68 -7.01
N ASP A 364 1.14 15.69 -5.74
CA ASP A 364 -0.21 15.30 -5.32
C ASP A 364 -1.30 16.16 -5.98
N GLU A 365 -1.00 17.44 -6.25
CA GLU A 365 -1.90 18.35 -6.96
C GLU A 365 -2.07 17.92 -8.42
N THR A 366 -0.98 17.58 -9.11
CA THR A 366 -1.02 17.06 -10.49
C THR A 366 -1.81 15.76 -10.57
N TYR A 367 -1.54 14.81 -9.66
CA TYR A 367 -2.35 13.58 -9.62
C TYR A 367 -3.81 13.86 -9.24
N GLY A 368 -4.07 14.79 -8.32
CA GLY A 368 -5.44 15.20 -7.99
C GLY A 368 -6.21 15.73 -9.20
N ALA A 369 -5.58 16.60 -10.00
CA ALA A 369 -6.17 17.12 -11.23
C ALA A 369 -6.37 16.04 -12.31
N PHE A 370 -5.38 15.17 -12.50
CA PHE A 370 -5.50 14.01 -13.39
C PHE A 370 -6.68 13.09 -13.00
N LEU A 371 -6.77 12.75 -11.72
CA LEU A 371 -7.85 11.90 -11.20
C LEU A 371 -9.21 12.59 -11.31
N ALA A 372 -9.28 13.92 -11.10
CA ALA A 372 -10.52 14.68 -11.34
C ALA A 372 -11.00 14.55 -12.80
N LEU A 373 -10.10 14.78 -13.76
CA LEU A 373 -10.40 14.62 -15.19
C LEU A 373 -10.79 13.17 -15.56
N LEU A 374 -10.12 12.20 -14.92
CA LEU A 374 -10.44 10.78 -15.11
C LEU A 374 -11.84 10.45 -14.57
N GLY A 375 -12.22 11.03 -13.43
CA GLY A 375 -13.56 10.90 -12.87
C GLY A 375 -14.63 11.53 -13.77
N GLU A 376 -14.34 12.66 -14.41
CA GLU A 376 -15.24 13.29 -15.39
C GLU A 376 -15.43 12.46 -16.67
N ALA A 377 -14.50 11.55 -16.97
CA ALA A 377 -14.65 10.64 -18.10
C ALA A 377 -15.64 9.51 -17.82
N ILE A 378 -16.03 9.28 -16.56
CA ILE A 378 -17.02 8.27 -16.20
C ILE A 378 -18.41 8.76 -16.63
N VAL A 379 -19.05 7.99 -17.48
CA VAL A 379 -20.44 8.18 -17.90
C VAL A 379 -21.23 6.96 -17.49
N GLU A 380 -22.48 7.17 -17.05
CA GLU A 380 -23.37 6.08 -16.61
C GLU A 380 -23.82 5.20 -17.78
#